data_afaced1d71c8869257df635b47f4b0fc
#
_entry.id   afaced1d71c8869257df635b47f4b0fc
#
_cell.length_a   1.000
_cell.length_b   1.000
_cell.length_c   1.000
_cell.angle_alpha   90.00
_cell.angle_beta   90.00
_cell.angle_gamma   90.00
#
_symmetry.space_group_name_H-M   'P 1'
#
loop_
_entity.id
_entity.type
_entity.pdbx_description
1 polymer ?
#
loop_
_entity_poly.entity_id
_entity_poly.type
_entity_poly.pdbx_seq_one_letter_code
_entity_poly.pdbx_strand_id
1 'polypeptide(L)'
;MRYIFIHILLSSFVFCSGFLKTQGRIIVDENDEKIIFKGFGLGGWVVLEGYMWNYPGFGSTTTMENAVEDLIGQDKKDEFFSLYRANYITEKDIKFLSQNGFNALRIPLHYKHFSPSFNEFIYDGFELLDPIINACRNNNMYVILDMHAAPGAQNTSDFSDSDGQTAKLFTEYSNQKWLTSVWRYIAEYYSNEPVVAAYDLLNEPVLPWGYGPQALRNIYEWVIDSIRTVDPNHVVIIEGNWYGNDHTGLLPPFDDEMVYSFHHYVGGSTDTATMYNQYRTGISLEYNVPLWVGEFGENSNYWGSNIKSFFER
;
A
#
# COMPACT_ATOMS: atom_id res chain seq x y z
N MET A 1 -8.38 -7.62 57.36
CA MET A 1 -8.48 -8.28 56.04
C MET A 1 -8.32 -7.22 54.95
N ARG A 2 -7.21 -7.25 54.21
CA ARG A 2 -6.99 -6.36 53.07
C ARG A 2 -7.35 -7.17 51.82
N TYR A 3 -8.39 -6.75 51.09
CA TYR A 3 -8.72 -7.33 49.80
C TYR A 3 -7.77 -6.77 48.74
N ILE A 4 -6.95 -7.62 48.12
CA ILE A 4 -6.16 -7.31 46.95
C ILE A 4 -7.07 -7.53 45.75
N PHE A 5 -7.47 -6.44 45.09
CA PHE A 5 -8.12 -6.51 43.77
C PHE A 5 -7.01 -6.74 42.72
N ILE A 6 -6.95 -7.97 42.23
CA ILE A 6 -6.15 -8.26 41.03
C ILE A 6 -6.97 -7.82 39.83
N HIS A 7 -6.58 -6.68 39.22
CA HIS A 7 -7.09 -6.31 37.90
C HIS A 7 -6.39 -7.21 36.87
N ILE A 8 -7.09 -8.25 36.42
CA ILE A 8 -6.69 -9.00 35.24
C ILE A 8 -7.02 -8.10 34.06
N LEU A 9 -6.00 -7.47 33.49
CA LEU A 9 -6.08 -6.90 32.15
C LEU A 9 -6.21 -8.09 31.18
N LEU A 10 -7.44 -8.41 30.83
CA LEU A 10 -7.72 -9.21 29.64
C LEU A 10 -7.29 -8.35 28.44
N SER A 11 -6.07 -8.58 27.95
CA SER A 11 -5.74 -8.20 26.60
C SER A 11 -6.65 -9.02 25.69
N SER A 12 -7.67 -8.39 25.13
CA SER A 12 -8.46 -8.97 24.05
C SER A 12 -7.49 -9.20 22.89
N PHE A 13 -7.17 -10.45 22.64
CA PHE A 13 -6.50 -10.86 21.41
C PHE A 13 -7.50 -10.62 20.28
N VAL A 14 -7.33 -9.54 19.57
CA VAL A 14 -8.08 -9.30 18.33
C VAL A 14 -7.49 -10.27 17.30
N PHE A 15 -8.17 -11.37 17.07
CA PHE A 15 -7.89 -12.22 15.93
C PHE A 15 -8.38 -11.49 14.68
N CYS A 16 -7.56 -11.37 13.64
CA CYS A 16 -7.98 -10.96 12.30
C CYS A 16 -8.86 -12.07 11.71
N SER A 17 -10.09 -12.22 12.17
CA SER A 17 -10.98 -13.35 11.83
C SER A 17 -12.06 -12.96 10.82
N GLY A 18 -12.38 -11.68 10.69
CA GLY A 18 -13.36 -11.14 9.77
C GLY A 18 -12.81 -10.00 8.90
N PHE A 19 -13.54 -9.67 7.85
CA PHE A 19 -13.19 -8.56 6.99
C PHE A 19 -13.40 -7.22 7.69
N LEU A 20 -12.51 -6.30 7.45
CA LEU A 20 -12.68 -4.91 7.84
C LEU A 20 -13.72 -4.24 6.95
N LYS A 21 -14.40 -3.23 7.50
CA LYS A 21 -15.43 -2.44 6.82
C LYS A 21 -15.23 -0.97 7.09
N THR A 22 -15.72 -0.15 6.21
CA THR A 22 -15.86 1.28 6.47
C THR A 22 -17.21 1.55 7.18
N GLN A 23 -17.18 2.34 8.25
CA GLN A 23 -18.37 2.80 8.93
C GLN A 23 -18.29 4.33 9.11
N GLY A 24 -18.82 5.04 8.15
CA GLY A 24 -18.63 6.48 8.09
C GLY A 24 -17.14 6.82 7.96
N ARG A 25 -16.61 7.56 8.93
CA ARG A 25 -15.20 8.04 8.92
C ARG A 25 -14.20 7.11 9.60
N ILE A 26 -14.59 5.90 9.94
CA ILE A 26 -13.73 4.94 10.62
C ILE A 26 -13.71 3.59 9.88
N ILE A 27 -12.66 2.83 10.12
CA ILE A 27 -12.58 1.42 9.76
C ILE A 27 -12.92 0.61 11.00
N VAL A 28 -13.72 -0.44 10.85
CA VAL A 28 -14.14 -1.32 11.94
C VAL A 28 -13.90 -2.79 11.59
N ASP A 29 -13.77 -3.63 12.60
CA ASP A 29 -13.73 -5.09 12.46
C ASP A 29 -15.14 -5.72 12.41
N GLU A 30 -15.22 -7.04 12.41
CA GLU A 30 -16.46 -7.81 12.40
C GLU A 30 -17.34 -7.60 13.63
N ASN A 31 -16.81 -7.01 14.71
CA ASN A 31 -17.52 -6.70 15.96
C ASN A 31 -17.91 -5.22 16.06
N ASP A 32 -17.76 -4.45 14.97
CA ASP A 32 -17.94 -3.00 14.91
C ASP A 32 -16.95 -2.22 15.81
N GLU A 33 -15.83 -2.84 16.19
CA GLU A 33 -14.78 -2.17 16.98
C GLU A 33 -13.85 -1.39 16.04
N LYS A 34 -13.56 -0.13 16.41
CA LYS A 34 -12.71 0.75 15.63
C LYS A 34 -11.29 0.22 15.50
N ILE A 35 -10.82 0.12 14.28
CA ILE A 35 -9.43 -0.19 13.94
C ILE A 35 -8.67 1.09 13.61
N ILE A 36 -7.48 1.24 14.19
CA ILE A 36 -6.50 2.27 13.84
C ILE A 36 -5.25 1.55 13.37
N PHE A 37 -4.91 1.70 12.10
CA PHE A 37 -3.68 1.13 11.57
C PHE A 37 -2.46 1.89 12.10
N LYS A 38 -1.56 1.15 12.73
CA LYS A 38 -0.20 1.56 13.09
C LYS A 38 0.73 0.73 12.25
N GLY A 39 0.95 1.18 11.03
CA GLY A 39 1.60 0.41 9.99
C GLY A 39 3.09 0.70 9.86
N PHE A 40 3.74 -0.19 9.16
CA PHE A 40 5.09 -0.06 8.66
C PHE A 40 5.10 -0.36 7.16
N GLY A 41 5.69 0.55 6.34
CA GLY A 41 5.85 0.35 4.90
C GLY A 41 7.07 -0.52 4.62
N LEU A 42 6.89 -1.59 3.84
CA LEU A 42 7.94 -2.56 3.52
C LEU A 42 8.64 -2.21 2.21
N GLY A 43 9.35 -1.09 2.18
CA GLY A 43 10.14 -0.67 1.01
C GLY A 43 11.37 -1.54 0.75
N GLY A 44 11.84 -1.57 -0.50
CA GLY A 44 13.07 -2.23 -0.91
C GLY A 44 13.02 -3.77 -0.98
N TRP A 45 11.86 -4.39 -0.81
CA TRP A 45 11.71 -5.85 -0.85
C TRP A 45 11.29 -6.37 -2.24
N VAL A 46 10.04 -6.16 -2.61
CA VAL A 46 9.50 -6.59 -3.91
C VAL A 46 9.72 -5.50 -4.95
N VAL A 47 9.53 -4.24 -4.56
CA VAL A 47 9.91 -3.07 -5.32
C VAL A 47 11.22 -2.53 -4.78
N LEU A 48 12.22 -2.41 -5.64
CA LEU A 48 13.52 -1.86 -5.27
C LEU A 48 13.50 -0.35 -5.47
N GLU A 49 14.12 0.36 -4.53
CA GLU A 49 14.23 1.82 -4.58
C GLU A 49 15.70 2.22 -4.50
N GLY A 50 16.15 2.99 -5.50
CA GLY A 50 17.57 3.30 -5.68
C GLY A 50 18.22 3.96 -4.46
N TYR A 51 17.52 4.86 -3.77
CA TYR A 51 18.04 5.52 -2.58
C TYR A 51 18.29 4.57 -1.40
N MET A 52 17.50 3.50 -1.27
CA MET A 52 17.67 2.49 -0.23
C MET A 52 18.92 1.61 -0.48
N TRP A 53 19.30 1.48 -1.72
CA TRP A 53 20.48 0.71 -2.14
C TRP A 53 21.74 1.58 -2.36
N ASN A 54 21.64 2.90 -2.16
CA ASN A 54 22.68 3.86 -2.56
C ASN A 54 23.07 3.70 -4.04
N TYR A 55 22.11 3.34 -4.90
CA TYR A 55 22.33 3.16 -6.33
C TYR A 55 22.64 4.51 -6.99
N PRO A 56 23.69 4.62 -7.79
CA PRO A 56 24.04 5.88 -8.47
C PRO A 56 23.08 6.13 -9.64
N GLY A 57 22.37 7.25 -9.61
CA GLY A 57 21.47 7.67 -10.69
C GLY A 57 20.03 7.19 -10.51
N PHE A 58 19.35 6.91 -11.62
CA PHE A 58 17.95 6.51 -11.65
C PHE A 58 17.81 5.01 -11.30
N GLY A 59 17.41 4.73 -10.08
CA GLY A 59 17.43 3.39 -9.49
C GLY A 59 16.08 2.69 -9.48
N SER A 60 15.43 2.55 -10.66
CA SER A 60 14.21 1.74 -10.73
C SER A 60 14.51 0.24 -10.54
N THR A 61 13.51 -0.54 -10.13
CA THR A 61 13.63 -1.99 -9.94
C THR A 61 14.26 -2.65 -11.17
N THR A 62 13.72 -2.41 -12.36
CA THR A 62 14.25 -2.97 -13.61
C THR A 62 15.68 -2.52 -13.87
N THR A 63 16.01 -1.25 -13.62
CA THR A 63 17.39 -0.73 -13.83
C THR A 63 18.39 -1.43 -12.93
N MET A 64 18.04 -1.62 -11.64
CA MET A 64 18.93 -2.28 -10.69
C MET A 64 19.04 -3.79 -10.95
N GLU A 65 17.95 -4.47 -11.30
CA GLU A 65 17.98 -5.88 -11.70
C GLU A 65 18.86 -6.09 -12.92
N ASN A 66 18.75 -5.23 -13.96
CA ASN A 66 19.60 -5.29 -15.13
C ASN A 66 21.09 -5.03 -14.81
N ALA A 67 21.38 -4.09 -13.92
CA ALA A 67 22.77 -3.84 -13.50
C ALA A 67 23.38 -5.05 -12.78
N VAL A 68 22.59 -5.77 -11.97
CA VAL A 68 23.06 -7.03 -11.36
C VAL A 68 23.25 -8.11 -12.43
N GLU A 69 22.33 -8.21 -13.40
CA GLU A 69 22.46 -9.13 -14.52
C GLU A 69 23.71 -8.90 -15.35
N ASP A 70 24.02 -7.65 -15.67
CA ASP A 70 25.25 -7.26 -16.39
C ASP A 70 26.53 -7.65 -15.65
N LEU A 71 26.50 -7.64 -14.31
CA LEU A 71 27.64 -7.98 -13.48
C LEU A 71 27.85 -9.49 -13.31
N ILE A 72 26.80 -10.27 -13.17
CA ILE A 72 26.92 -11.69 -12.76
C ILE A 72 26.21 -12.67 -13.70
N GLY A 73 25.46 -12.17 -14.68
CA GLY A 73 24.66 -12.98 -15.62
C GLY A 73 23.29 -13.36 -15.07
N GLN A 74 22.38 -13.76 -15.98
CA GLN A 74 20.97 -14.02 -15.71
C GLN A 74 20.77 -15.05 -14.57
N ASP A 75 21.35 -16.24 -14.68
CA ASP A 75 21.15 -17.33 -13.73
C ASP A 75 21.52 -16.93 -12.29
N LYS A 76 22.63 -16.21 -12.13
CA LYS A 76 23.10 -15.74 -10.83
C LYS A 76 22.30 -14.54 -10.32
N LYS A 77 21.78 -13.70 -11.20
CA LYS A 77 20.85 -12.63 -10.84
C LYS A 77 19.57 -13.23 -10.24
N ASP A 78 19.02 -14.26 -10.87
CA ASP A 78 17.78 -14.89 -10.40
C ASP A 78 18.01 -15.58 -9.04
N GLU A 79 19.12 -16.27 -8.86
CA GLU A 79 19.53 -16.82 -7.55
C GLU A 79 19.71 -15.71 -6.49
N PHE A 80 20.39 -14.63 -6.85
CA PHE A 80 20.62 -13.50 -5.95
C PHE A 80 19.30 -12.88 -5.46
N PHE A 81 18.39 -12.53 -6.37
CA PHE A 81 17.13 -11.91 -5.98
C PHE A 81 16.18 -12.88 -5.28
N SER A 82 16.22 -14.18 -5.59
CA SER A 82 15.51 -15.20 -4.84
C SER A 82 15.99 -15.24 -3.38
N LEU A 83 17.31 -15.31 -3.15
CA LEU A 83 17.90 -15.28 -1.81
C LEU A 83 17.67 -13.93 -1.11
N TYR A 84 17.77 -12.82 -1.81
CA TYR A 84 17.51 -11.51 -1.27
C TYR A 84 16.09 -11.42 -0.72
N ARG A 85 15.08 -11.73 -1.56
CA ARG A 85 13.67 -11.66 -1.16
C ARG A 85 13.32 -12.62 -0.03
N ALA A 86 13.92 -13.82 -0.01
CA ALA A 86 13.71 -14.80 1.06
C ALA A 86 14.30 -14.39 2.42
N ASN A 87 15.27 -13.45 2.44
CA ASN A 87 15.97 -13.06 3.66
C ASN A 87 15.78 -11.60 4.05
N TYR A 88 15.18 -10.77 3.19
CA TYR A 88 15.00 -9.34 3.46
C TYR A 88 13.97 -9.07 4.55
N ILE A 89 12.85 -9.77 4.52
CA ILE A 89 11.81 -9.77 5.54
C ILE A 89 11.49 -11.21 5.96
N THR A 90 11.35 -11.44 7.24
CA THR A 90 11.10 -12.77 7.80
C THR A 90 10.03 -12.71 8.89
N GLU A 91 9.53 -13.87 9.31
CA GLU A 91 8.61 -13.97 10.45
C GLU A 91 9.14 -13.30 11.73
N LYS A 92 10.50 -13.28 11.91
CA LYS A 92 11.11 -12.62 13.07
C LYS A 92 10.90 -11.10 13.05
N ASP A 93 10.96 -10.51 11.86
CA ASP A 93 10.76 -9.07 11.69
C ASP A 93 9.28 -8.70 11.93
N ILE A 94 8.35 -9.51 11.43
CA ILE A 94 6.91 -9.34 11.67
C ILE A 94 6.61 -9.45 13.18
N LYS A 95 7.15 -10.46 13.85
CA LYS A 95 7.03 -10.61 15.30
C LYS A 95 7.61 -9.42 16.05
N PHE A 96 8.76 -8.91 15.63
CA PHE A 96 9.38 -7.73 16.22
C PHE A 96 8.48 -6.49 16.07
N LEU A 97 7.91 -6.25 14.88
CA LEU A 97 6.98 -5.14 14.65
C LEU A 97 5.75 -5.25 15.56
N SER A 98 5.09 -6.41 15.60
CA SER A 98 3.93 -6.65 16.45
C SER A 98 4.25 -6.40 17.94
N GLN A 99 5.39 -6.90 18.44
CA GLN A 99 5.84 -6.69 19.82
C GLN A 99 6.13 -5.22 20.16
N ASN A 100 6.37 -4.39 19.14
CA ASN A 100 6.57 -2.93 19.28
C ASN A 100 5.30 -2.12 19.00
N GLY A 101 4.14 -2.78 18.95
CA GLY A 101 2.83 -2.13 18.87
C GLY A 101 2.37 -1.75 17.47
N PHE A 102 3.04 -2.26 16.41
CA PHE A 102 2.53 -2.20 15.06
C PHE A 102 1.46 -3.27 14.85
N ASN A 103 0.41 -2.95 14.12
CA ASN A 103 -0.69 -3.86 13.81
C ASN A 103 -1.01 -3.94 12.31
N ALA A 104 -0.22 -3.28 11.48
CA ALA A 104 -0.38 -3.32 10.02
C ALA A 104 0.98 -3.31 9.31
N LEU A 105 1.01 -3.92 8.14
CA LEU A 105 2.14 -3.93 7.23
C LEU A 105 1.64 -3.52 5.84
N ARG A 106 2.16 -2.43 5.27
CA ARG A 106 1.92 -2.06 3.88
C ARG A 106 3.01 -2.67 3.01
N ILE A 107 2.61 -3.45 2.02
CA ILE A 107 3.53 -4.19 1.15
C ILE A 107 3.47 -3.62 -0.27
N PRO A 108 4.50 -2.89 -0.70
CA PRO A 108 4.67 -2.47 -2.08
C PRO A 108 4.77 -3.66 -3.03
N LEU A 109 3.88 -3.71 -4.02
CA LEU A 109 3.81 -4.74 -5.03
C LEU A 109 4.35 -4.26 -6.37
N HIS A 110 5.01 -5.16 -7.07
CA HIS A 110 5.37 -4.97 -8.46
C HIS A 110 4.53 -5.90 -9.35
N TYR A 111 3.81 -5.33 -10.30
CA TYR A 111 2.89 -6.09 -11.17
C TYR A 111 3.54 -7.31 -11.85
N LYS A 112 4.83 -7.24 -12.18
CA LYS A 112 5.57 -8.32 -12.88
C LYS A 112 5.60 -9.63 -12.13
N HIS A 113 5.50 -9.61 -10.80
CA HIS A 113 5.46 -10.84 -9.98
C HIS A 113 4.12 -11.58 -10.06
N PHE A 114 3.09 -10.96 -10.64
CA PHE A 114 1.77 -11.56 -10.84
C PHE A 114 1.45 -11.76 -12.32
N SER A 115 1.99 -10.87 -13.17
CA SER A 115 1.74 -10.85 -14.60
C SER A 115 2.93 -10.20 -15.33
N PRO A 116 3.92 -11.01 -15.76
CA PRO A 116 5.13 -10.50 -16.43
C PRO A 116 4.85 -9.97 -17.83
N SER A 117 3.78 -10.41 -18.45
CA SER A 117 3.27 -9.89 -19.72
C SER A 117 1.76 -9.85 -19.74
N PHE A 118 1.17 -9.03 -20.60
CA PHE A 118 -0.29 -8.88 -20.69
C PHE A 118 -0.99 -10.22 -20.97
N ASN A 119 -1.98 -10.56 -20.13
CA ASN A 119 -2.71 -11.84 -20.12
C ASN A 119 -1.89 -13.09 -19.72
N GLU A 120 -0.68 -12.94 -19.26
CA GLU A 120 0.09 -14.01 -18.64
C GLU A 120 0.05 -13.83 -17.12
N PHE A 121 -0.37 -14.86 -16.38
CA PHE A 121 -0.47 -14.83 -14.93
C PHE A 121 0.39 -15.92 -14.32
N ILE A 122 1.14 -15.54 -13.26
CA ILE A 122 2.06 -16.43 -12.55
C ILE A 122 1.83 -16.34 -11.03
N TYR A 123 2.33 -17.34 -10.30
CA TYR A 123 2.13 -17.45 -8.85
C TYR A 123 3.27 -16.82 -8.01
N ASP A 124 4.33 -16.36 -8.64
CA ASP A 124 5.55 -15.91 -7.94
C ASP A 124 5.27 -14.84 -6.88
N GLY A 125 4.37 -13.91 -7.17
CA GLY A 125 3.95 -12.89 -6.20
C GLY A 125 3.27 -13.48 -4.97
N PHE A 126 2.42 -14.49 -5.14
CA PHE A 126 1.76 -15.17 -4.02
C PHE A 126 2.74 -16.00 -3.20
N GLU A 127 3.67 -16.70 -3.85
CA GLU A 127 4.73 -17.44 -3.14
C GLU A 127 5.61 -16.54 -2.28
N LEU A 128 5.82 -15.29 -2.69
CA LEU A 128 6.51 -14.27 -1.88
C LEU A 128 5.65 -13.77 -0.72
N LEU A 129 4.37 -13.50 -0.97
CA LEU A 129 3.49 -12.83 0.00
C LEU A 129 2.93 -13.78 1.06
N ASP A 130 2.54 -14.99 0.69
CA ASP A 130 1.85 -15.93 1.60
C ASP A 130 2.60 -16.23 2.90
N PRO A 131 3.93 -16.44 2.91
CA PRO A 131 4.68 -16.62 4.16
C PRO A 131 4.58 -15.39 5.09
N ILE A 132 4.59 -14.18 4.53
CA ILE A 132 4.51 -12.93 5.28
C ILE A 132 3.08 -12.68 5.78
N ILE A 133 2.07 -12.93 4.96
CA ILE A 133 0.64 -12.87 5.36
C ILE A 133 0.38 -13.86 6.50
N ASN A 134 0.90 -15.09 6.40
CA ASN A 134 0.80 -16.07 7.48
C ASN A 134 1.51 -15.61 8.76
N ALA A 135 2.69 -15.01 8.64
CA ALA A 135 3.39 -14.42 9.79
C ALA A 135 2.59 -13.27 10.42
N CYS A 136 1.98 -12.41 9.60
CA CYS A 136 1.09 -11.35 10.08
C CYS A 136 -0.12 -11.92 10.82
N ARG A 137 -0.79 -12.94 10.27
CA ARG A 137 -1.90 -13.67 10.93
C ARG A 137 -1.49 -14.18 12.30
N ASN A 138 -0.35 -14.86 12.40
CA ASN A 138 0.16 -15.43 13.65
C ASN A 138 0.57 -14.37 14.70
N ASN A 139 0.74 -13.12 14.28
CA ASN A 139 1.14 -12.01 15.13
C ASN A 139 0.07 -10.91 15.25
N ASN A 140 -1.19 -11.19 14.84
CA ASN A 140 -2.33 -10.26 14.88
C ASN A 140 -2.03 -8.92 14.19
N MET A 141 -1.48 -8.99 13.00
CA MET A 141 -1.22 -7.85 12.13
C MET A 141 -2.03 -7.97 10.85
N TYR A 142 -2.53 -6.86 10.36
CA TYR A 142 -3.15 -6.73 9.05
C TYR A 142 -2.11 -6.48 7.95
N VAL A 143 -2.49 -6.80 6.73
CA VAL A 143 -1.67 -6.51 5.54
C VAL A 143 -2.45 -5.60 4.61
N ILE A 144 -1.80 -4.58 4.09
CA ILE A 144 -2.31 -3.71 3.02
C ILE A 144 -1.45 -3.96 1.79
N LEU A 145 -2.07 -4.44 0.72
CA LEU A 145 -1.37 -4.69 -0.55
C LEU A 145 -1.42 -3.43 -1.40
N ASP A 146 -0.27 -2.90 -1.77
CA ASP A 146 -0.10 -1.64 -2.47
C ASP A 146 0.51 -1.85 -3.86
N MET A 147 -0.20 -1.44 -4.91
CA MET A 147 0.37 -1.45 -6.26
C MET A 147 1.35 -0.29 -6.43
N HIS A 148 2.59 -0.54 -6.05
CA HIS A 148 3.66 0.45 -6.04
C HIS A 148 4.34 0.64 -7.40
N ALA A 149 4.38 -0.43 -8.20
CA ALA A 149 4.84 -0.39 -9.58
C ALA A 149 3.78 -1.02 -10.49
N ALA A 150 3.06 -0.19 -11.24
CA ALA A 150 1.98 -0.58 -12.13
C ALA A 150 2.47 -0.76 -13.58
N PRO A 151 1.75 -1.53 -14.43
CA PRO A 151 2.07 -1.62 -15.85
C PRO A 151 2.19 -0.25 -16.52
N GLY A 152 3.34 0.03 -17.11
CA GLY A 152 3.62 1.29 -17.77
C GLY A 152 3.94 2.47 -16.84
N ALA A 153 4.06 2.23 -15.53
CA ALA A 153 4.30 3.17 -14.46
C ALA A 153 3.20 4.25 -14.29
N GLN A 154 2.89 4.58 -13.05
CA GLN A 154 1.86 5.56 -12.67
C GLN A 154 2.43 6.98 -12.43
N ASN A 155 3.75 7.12 -12.38
CA ASN A 155 4.48 8.37 -12.34
C ASN A 155 5.82 8.21 -13.05
N THR A 156 6.67 9.24 -13.05
CA THR A 156 7.99 9.20 -13.71
C THR A 156 9.15 8.93 -12.75
N SER A 157 8.86 8.60 -11.50
CA SER A 157 9.88 8.30 -10.50
C SER A 157 10.39 6.86 -10.60
N ASP A 158 11.56 6.61 -10.07
CA ASP A 158 12.20 5.30 -10.07
C ASP A 158 11.45 4.25 -9.24
N PHE A 159 10.84 4.63 -8.15
CA PHE A 159 10.06 3.72 -7.30
C PHE A 159 8.78 3.16 -7.98
N SER A 160 8.29 3.77 -9.07
CA SER A 160 7.21 3.20 -9.88
C SER A 160 7.70 2.26 -10.99
N ASP A 161 8.98 1.92 -10.99
CA ASP A 161 9.67 1.20 -12.08
C ASP A 161 9.52 1.88 -13.45
N SER A 162 9.49 3.22 -13.43
CA SER A 162 9.41 4.06 -14.62
C SER A 162 10.72 4.07 -15.41
N ASP A 163 10.63 4.43 -16.68
CA ASP A 163 11.80 4.78 -17.52
C ASP A 163 12.22 6.27 -17.36
N GLY A 164 11.60 7.00 -16.44
CA GLY A 164 11.84 8.42 -16.19
C GLY A 164 11.25 9.37 -17.23
N GLN A 165 10.47 8.88 -18.20
CA GLN A 165 9.96 9.68 -19.32
C GLN A 165 8.49 10.02 -19.15
N THR A 166 7.63 9.01 -19.17
CA THR A 166 6.18 9.21 -19.18
C THR A 166 5.49 8.12 -18.35
N ALA A 167 4.50 8.51 -17.56
CA ALA A 167 3.59 7.58 -16.89
C ALA A 167 2.65 6.93 -17.92
N LYS A 168 3.12 5.85 -18.55
CA LYS A 168 2.42 5.19 -19.68
C LYS A 168 1.13 4.50 -19.25
N LEU A 169 0.91 4.29 -17.97
CA LEU A 169 -0.37 3.83 -17.45
C LEU A 169 -1.52 4.73 -17.92
N PHE A 170 -1.31 6.05 -17.92
CA PHE A 170 -2.37 6.99 -18.31
C PHE A 170 -2.50 7.19 -19.81
N THR A 171 -1.41 7.00 -20.57
CA THR A 171 -1.37 7.28 -22.01
C THR A 171 -1.65 6.07 -22.89
N GLU A 172 -1.51 4.85 -22.36
CA GLU A 172 -1.66 3.59 -23.08
C GLU A 172 -2.79 2.74 -22.48
N TYR A 173 -3.88 2.60 -23.21
CA TYR A 173 -5.05 1.82 -22.80
C TYR A 173 -4.73 0.35 -22.46
N SER A 174 -3.72 -0.24 -23.13
CA SER A 174 -3.24 -1.58 -22.83
C SER A 174 -2.73 -1.73 -21.39
N ASN A 175 -2.03 -0.70 -20.88
CA ASN A 175 -1.50 -0.72 -19.51
C ASN A 175 -2.63 -0.61 -18.47
N GLN A 176 -3.67 0.16 -18.76
CA GLN A 176 -4.86 0.26 -17.90
C GLN A 176 -5.60 -1.08 -17.82
N LYS A 177 -5.77 -1.76 -18.95
CA LYS A 177 -6.33 -3.12 -19.00
C LYS A 177 -5.48 -4.11 -18.21
N TRP A 178 -4.17 -4.00 -18.35
CA TRP A 178 -3.25 -4.88 -17.67
C TRP A 178 -3.33 -4.69 -16.13
N LEU A 179 -3.28 -3.45 -15.65
CA LEU A 179 -3.47 -3.13 -14.23
C LEU A 179 -4.78 -3.72 -13.70
N THR A 180 -5.88 -3.50 -14.43
CA THR A 180 -7.21 -4.01 -14.06
C THR A 180 -7.22 -5.54 -13.94
N SER A 181 -6.58 -6.25 -14.89
CA SER A 181 -6.50 -7.70 -14.87
C SER A 181 -5.59 -8.24 -13.77
N VAL A 182 -4.51 -7.54 -13.45
CA VAL A 182 -3.60 -7.89 -12.34
C VAL A 182 -4.32 -7.76 -11.00
N TRP A 183 -5.02 -6.64 -10.77
CA TRP A 183 -5.77 -6.46 -9.54
C TRP A 183 -6.89 -7.49 -9.39
N ARG A 184 -7.62 -7.80 -10.48
CA ARG A 184 -8.62 -8.87 -10.42
C ARG A 184 -8.01 -10.21 -10.03
N TYR A 185 -6.83 -10.54 -10.57
CA TYR A 185 -6.12 -11.80 -10.26
C TYR A 185 -5.68 -11.85 -8.80
N ILE A 186 -5.12 -10.74 -8.26
CA ILE A 186 -4.73 -10.63 -6.86
C ILE A 186 -5.95 -10.72 -5.94
N ALA A 187 -7.02 -9.99 -6.26
CA ALA A 187 -8.23 -9.96 -5.47
C ALA A 187 -8.95 -11.33 -5.46
N GLU A 188 -9.00 -12.03 -6.60
CA GLU A 188 -9.57 -13.39 -6.68
C GLU A 188 -8.84 -14.37 -5.75
N TYR A 189 -7.50 -14.30 -5.71
CA TYR A 189 -6.67 -15.14 -4.85
C TYR A 189 -6.89 -14.87 -3.36
N TYR A 190 -6.92 -13.59 -2.96
CA TYR A 190 -7.08 -13.19 -1.56
C TYR A 190 -8.51 -12.92 -1.12
N SER A 191 -9.53 -13.17 -1.96
CA SER A 191 -10.95 -12.86 -1.70
C SER A 191 -11.50 -13.42 -0.39
N ASN A 192 -10.87 -14.44 0.17
CA ASN A 192 -11.26 -15.07 1.44
C ASN A 192 -10.19 -14.93 2.54
N GLU A 193 -9.28 -13.96 2.42
CA GLU A 193 -8.16 -13.76 3.34
C GLU A 193 -8.31 -12.48 4.17
N PRO A 194 -8.97 -12.51 5.34
CA PRO A 194 -9.25 -11.30 6.13
C PRO A 194 -8.01 -10.64 6.75
N VAL A 195 -6.84 -11.31 6.76
CA VAL A 195 -5.58 -10.69 7.17
C VAL A 195 -5.12 -9.63 6.17
N VAL A 196 -5.44 -9.81 4.90
CA VAL A 196 -5.36 -8.74 3.90
C VAL A 196 -6.50 -7.77 4.20
N ALA A 197 -6.19 -6.63 4.80
CA ALA A 197 -7.18 -5.65 5.23
C ALA A 197 -7.72 -4.80 4.08
N ALA A 198 -6.85 -4.47 3.13
CA ALA A 198 -7.19 -3.56 2.04
C ALA A 198 -6.27 -3.71 0.83
N TYR A 199 -6.77 -3.26 -0.31
CA TYR A 199 -6.03 -3.07 -1.55
C TYR A 199 -5.80 -1.57 -1.80
N ASP A 200 -4.55 -1.11 -1.71
CA ASP A 200 -4.11 0.23 -2.07
C ASP A 200 -3.80 0.23 -3.58
N LEU A 201 -4.73 0.78 -4.35
CA LEU A 201 -4.85 0.46 -5.76
C LEU A 201 -3.73 1.01 -6.64
N LEU A 202 -3.10 2.11 -6.22
CA LEU A 202 -2.06 2.75 -7.02
C LEU A 202 -1.26 3.75 -6.18
N ASN A 203 -0.01 3.43 -5.89
CA ASN A 203 0.90 4.30 -5.14
C ASN A 203 1.26 5.55 -5.94
N GLU A 204 1.04 6.72 -5.34
CA GLU A 204 1.58 8.01 -5.79
C GLU A 204 1.38 8.34 -7.29
N PRO A 205 0.16 8.28 -7.82
CA PRO A 205 -0.08 8.59 -9.22
C PRO A 205 0.25 10.05 -9.54
N VAL A 206 0.83 10.29 -10.73
CA VAL A 206 1.07 11.63 -11.29
C VAL A 206 0.62 11.66 -12.73
N LEU A 207 -0.48 12.37 -12.97
CA LEU A 207 -1.06 12.50 -14.31
C LEU A 207 -0.10 13.25 -15.24
N PRO A 208 0.13 12.74 -16.46
CA PRO A 208 0.90 13.46 -17.47
C PRO A 208 0.21 14.79 -17.86
N TRP A 209 1.02 15.72 -18.36
CA TRP A 209 0.49 16.99 -18.86
C TRP A 209 -0.61 16.77 -19.92
N GLY A 210 -1.71 17.50 -19.80
CA GLY A 210 -2.86 17.39 -20.69
C GLY A 210 -3.94 16.37 -20.26
N TYR A 211 -3.69 15.58 -19.22
CA TYR A 211 -4.66 14.68 -18.63
C TYR A 211 -5.33 15.33 -17.42
N GLY A 212 -6.65 15.30 -17.40
CA GLY A 212 -7.45 15.81 -16.27
C GLY A 212 -7.73 14.76 -15.20
N PRO A 213 -8.24 15.18 -14.03
CA PRO A 213 -8.48 14.30 -12.88
C PRO A 213 -9.39 13.11 -13.20
N GLN A 214 -10.30 13.25 -14.17
CA GLN A 214 -11.19 12.18 -14.62
C GLN A 214 -10.40 10.95 -15.16
N ALA A 215 -9.19 11.15 -15.69
CA ALA A 215 -8.37 10.03 -16.18
C ALA A 215 -7.97 9.10 -15.05
N LEU A 216 -7.59 9.63 -13.87
CA LEU A 216 -7.28 8.84 -12.70
C LEU A 216 -8.52 8.15 -12.13
N ARG A 217 -9.64 8.91 -12.01
CA ARG A 217 -10.92 8.37 -11.54
C ARG A 217 -11.38 7.18 -12.40
N ASN A 218 -11.35 7.32 -13.72
CA ASN A 218 -11.78 6.25 -14.61
C ASN A 218 -10.96 4.96 -14.43
N ILE A 219 -9.66 5.07 -14.16
CA ILE A 219 -8.80 3.92 -13.87
C ILE A 219 -9.21 3.26 -12.55
N TYR A 220 -9.43 4.04 -11.50
CA TYR A 220 -9.87 3.50 -10.21
C TYR A 220 -11.25 2.84 -10.32
N GLU A 221 -12.22 3.48 -10.94
CA GLU A 221 -13.56 2.90 -11.14
C GLU A 221 -13.45 1.56 -11.89
N TRP A 222 -12.67 1.50 -12.97
CA TRP A 222 -12.49 0.27 -13.73
C TRP A 222 -11.79 -0.85 -12.94
N VAL A 223 -10.75 -0.53 -12.17
CA VAL A 223 -10.07 -1.49 -11.30
C VAL A 223 -11.01 -2.00 -10.22
N ILE A 224 -11.74 -1.11 -9.54
CA ILE A 224 -12.69 -1.46 -8.48
C ILE A 224 -13.82 -2.34 -9.04
N ASP A 225 -14.45 -1.95 -10.14
CA ASP A 225 -15.49 -2.76 -10.79
C ASP A 225 -15.00 -4.18 -11.08
N SER A 226 -13.75 -4.32 -11.54
CA SER A 226 -13.15 -5.62 -11.80
C SER A 226 -12.88 -6.42 -10.53
N ILE A 227 -12.36 -5.80 -9.48
CA ILE A 227 -12.17 -6.42 -8.15
C ILE A 227 -13.52 -6.92 -7.62
N ARG A 228 -14.56 -6.09 -7.66
CA ARG A 228 -15.88 -6.41 -7.11
C ARG A 228 -16.56 -7.61 -7.79
N THR A 229 -16.11 -8.00 -9.00
CA THR A 229 -16.60 -9.24 -9.64
C THR A 229 -16.13 -10.52 -8.94
N VAL A 230 -15.05 -10.45 -8.15
CA VAL A 230 -14.42 -11.61 -7.48
C VAL A 230 -14.27 -11.43 -5.97
N ASP A 231 -14.27 -10.21 -5.50
CA ASP A 231 -14.08 -9.86 -4.09
C ASP A 231 -14.98 -8.68 -3.69
N PRO A 232 -16.12 -8.97 -3.05
CA PRO A 232 -17.04 -7.95 -2.59
C PRO A 232 -16.68 -7.37 -1.20
N ASN A 233 -15.67 -7.92 -0.50
CA ASN A 233 -15.49 -7.70 0.93
C ASN A 233 -14.34 -6.74 1.28
N HIS A 234 -13.21 -6.83 0.57
CA HIS A 234 -12.03 -6.05 0.96
C HIS A 234 -12.22 -4.56 0.75
N VAL A 235 -11.67 -3.79 1.69
CA VAL A 235 -11.58 -2.34 1.58
C VAL A 235 -10.65 -1.98 0.42
N VAL A 236 -11.02 -0.98 -0.36
CA VAL A 236 -10.16 -0.39 -1.38
C VAL A 236 -9.64 0.96 -0.90
N ILE A 237 -8.37 1.22 -1.15
CA ILE A 237 -7.70 2.48 -0.83
C ILE A 237 -7.35 3.15 -2.15
N ILE A 238 -7.62 4.44 -2.25
CA ILE A 238 -7.21 5.26 -3.40
C ILE A 238 -6.38 6.44 -2.96
N GLU A 239 -5.41 6.78 -3.77
CA GLU A 239 -4.56 7.95 -3.58
C GLU A 239 -4.90 9.06 -4.56
N GLY A 240 -4.66 10.30 -4.16
CA GLY A 240 -4.79 11.47 -5.02
C GLY A 240 -3.71 11.52 -6.10
N ASN A 241 -3.96 12.29 -7.16
CA ASN A 241 -2.90 12.73 -8.06
C ASN A 241 -1.81 13.51 -7.31
N TRP A 242 -0.68 13.75 -7.98
CA TRP A 242 0.43 14.50 -7.40
C TRP A 242 0.97 13.87 -6.12
N TYR A 243 1.44 12.61 -6.25
CA TYR A 243 2.05 11.84 -5.17
C TYR A 243 1.10 11.64 -3.96
N GLY A 244 -0.14 11.24 -4.25
CA GLY A 244 -1.14 10.97 -3.21
C GLY A 244 -1.85 12.21 -2.65
N ASN A 245 -1.55 13.43 -3.13
CA ASN A 245 -1.94 14.66 -2.43
C ASN A 245 -3.06 15.49 -3.09
N ASP A 246 -3.45 15.23 -4.33
CA ASP A 246 -4.54 15.95 -5.00
C ASP A 246 -5.71 15.03 -5.34
N HIS A 247 -6.77 15.10 -4.54
CA HIS A 247 -7.99 14.31 -4.70
C HIS A 247 -9.04 14.97 -5.61
N THR A 248 -8.68 16.03 -6.34
CA THR A 248 -9.58 16.69 -7.29
C THR A 248 -10.12 15.67 -8.31
N GLY A 249 -11.43 15.62 -8.46
CA GLY A 249 -12.14 14.71 -9.37
C GLY A 249 -12.32 13.27 -8.85
N LEU A 250 -11.74 12.92 -7.69
CA LEU A 250 -11.96 11.63 -7.05
C LEU A 250 -13.16 11.62 -6.09
N LEU A 251 -13.75 12.76 -5.84
CA LEU A 251 -14.94 12.94 -5.01
C LEU A 251 -16.20 13.17 -5.87
N PRO A 252 -17.41 12.73 -5.44
CA PRO A 252 -17.68 11.94 -4.23
C PRO A 252 -17.16 10.49 -4.34
N PRO A 253 -17.18 9.71 -3.21
CA PRO A 253 -16.85 8.28 -3.22
C PRO A 253 -17.67 7.51 -4.25
N PHE A 254 -17.09 6.44 -4.78
CA PHE A 254 -17.68 5.63 -5.84
C PHE A 254 -17.59 4.11 -5.57
N ASP A 255 -17.29 3.75 -4.34
CA ASP A 255 -17.43 2.39 -3.79
C ASP A 255 -17.81 2.51 -2.31
N ASP A 256 -18.58 1.52 -1.81
CA ASP A 256 -19.10 1.55 -0.44
C ASP A 256 -18.01 1.27 0.62
N GLU A 257 -16.97 0.50 0.26
CA GLU A 257 -15.85 0.12 1.13
C GLU A 257 -14.56 0.83 0.70
N MET A 258 -14.60 2.16 0.65
CA MET A 258 -13.50 3.00 0.15
C MET A 258 -12.86 3.85 1.22
N VAL A 259 -11.53 3.95 1.19
CA VAL A 259 -10.68 4.81 2.02
C VAL A 259 -9.87 5.74 1.12
N TYR A 260 -9.76 6.99 1.50
CA TYR A 260 -8.86 7.94 0.83
C TYR A 260 -7.52 7.98 1.54
N SER A 261 -6.44 7.80 0.80
CA SER A 261 -5.08 7.88 1.28
C SER A 261 -4.40 9.17 0.83
N PHE A 262 -3.49 9.67 1.63
CA PHE A 262 -2.55 10.71 1.26
C PHE A 262 -1.18 10.43 1.88
N HIS A 263 -0.12 10.98 1.28
CA HIS A 263 1.25 10.87 1.77
C HIS A 263 1.73 12.18 2.37
N HIS A 264 2.52 12.09 3.43
CA HIS A 264 3.01 13.27 4.12
C HIS A 264 4.49 13.18 4.51
N TYR A 265 5.30 13.91 3.78
CA TYR A 265 6.72 14.12 4.08
C TYR A 265 6.96 15.60 4.35
N VAL A 266 7.38 15.94 5.57
CA VAL A 266 7.46 17.35 6.03
C VAL A 266 8.62 18.12 5.39
N GLY A 267 9.14 17.87 4.30
CA GLY A 267 10.15 18.62 3.52
C GLY A 267 10.51 20.05 3.95
N GLY A 268 10.36 20.37 5.24
CA GLY A 268 10.81 21.60 5.90
C GLY A 268 9.85 22.80 5.90
N SER A 269 8.69 22.77 5.27
CA SER A 269 7.86 23.99 5.15
C SER A 269 6.36 23.84 5.30
N THR A 270 5.82 22.62 5.36
CA THR A 270 4.35 22.44 5.44
C THR A 270 3.92 22.13 6.87
N ASP A 271 3.01 22.93 7.41
CA ASP A 271 2.38 22.64 8.69
C ASP A 271 1.48 21.40 8.57
N THR A 272 1.91 20.29 9.19
CA THR A 272 1.18 19.02 9.25
C THR A 272 -0.26 19.20 9.70
N ALA A 273 -0.52 20.09 10.67
CA ALA A 273 -1.87 20.34 11.16
C ALA A 273 -2.77 20.97 10.10
N THR A 274 -2.26 21.91 9.35
CA THR A 274 -3.00 22.58 8.28
C THR A 274 -3.34 21.58 7.17
N MET A 275 -2.37 20.78 6.74
CA MET A 275 -2.58 19.79 5.68
C MET A 275 -3.57 18.71 6.10
N TYR A 276 -3.41 18.11 7.26
CA TYR A 276 -4.35 17.13 7.79
C TYR A 276 -5.77 17.71 7.90
N ASN A 277 -5.91 18.94 8.40
CA ASN A 277 -7.21 19.57 8.49
C ASN A 277 -7.87 19.80 7.13
N GLN A 278 -7.10 20.07 6.07
CA GLN A 278 -7.63 20.19 4.71
C GLN A 278 -8.25 18.85 4.25
N TYR A 279 -7.53 17.74 4.38
CA TYR A 279 -8.07 16.42 4.03
C TYR A 279 -9.23 16.02 4.93
N ARG A 280 -9.11 16.26 6.24
CA ARG A 280 -10.18 15.96 7.18
C ARG A 280 -11.45 16.72 6.88
N THR A 281 -11.37 18.00 6.58
CA THR A 281 -12.56 18.84 6.29
C THR A 281 -13.08 18.65 4.88
N GLY A 282 -12.21 18.64 3.88
CA GLY A 282 -12.59 18.58 2.47
C GLY A 282 -12.94 17.17 1.96
N ILE A 283 -12.55 16.10 2.69
CA ILE A 283 -12.86 14.72 2.30
C ILE A 283 -13.66 14.03 3.40
N SER A 284 -13.02 13.76 4.54
CA SER A 284 -13.61 12.87 5.56
C SER A 284 -14.88 13.41 6.19
N LEU A 285 -14.90 14.68 6.58
CA LEU A 285 -16.09 15.30 7.18
C LEU A 285 -17.18 15.59 6.15
N GLU A 286 -16.80 16.02 4.94
CA GLU A 286 -17.74 16.39 3.90
C GLU A 286 -18.46 15.18 3.32
N TYR A 287 -17.72 14.11 3.06
CA TYR A 287 -18.25 12.90 2.41
C TYR A 287 -18.46 11.72 3.36
N ASN A 288 -18.18 11.89 4.66
CA ASN A 288 -18.34 10.86 5.70
C ASN A 288 -17.57 9.57 5.39
N VAL A 289 -16.30 9.69 4.99
CA VAL A 289 -15.42 8.57 4.60
C VAL A 289 -14.14 8.54 5.44
N PRO A 290 -13.51 7.35 5.60
CA PRO A 290 -12.24 7.26 6.30
C PRO A 290 -11.10 7.92 5.52
N LEU A 291 -10.13 8.43 6.29
CA LEU A 291 -8.82 8.85 5.78
C LEU A 291 -7.73 7.95 6.34
N TRP A 292 -6.73 7.70 5.53
CA TRP A 292 -5.53 7.02 5.92
C TRP A 292 -4.28 7.79 5.46
N VAL A 293 -3.23 7.79 6.27
CA VAL A 293 -1.92 8.28 5.85
C VAL A 293 -1.12 7.09 5.40
N GLY A 294 -1.05 6.87 4.09
CA GLY A 294 -0.41 5.71 3.48
C GLY A 294 1.08 5.69 3.75
N GLU A 295 1.71 6.86 3.64
CA GLU A 295 3.12 7.03 3.94
C GLU A 295 3.39 8.35 4.67
N PHE A 296 4.28 8.28 5.64
CA PHE A 296 4.95 9.43 6.22
C PHE A 296 6.33 9.02 6.74
N GLY A 297 7.28 9.91 6.71
CA GLY A 297 8.61 9.64 7.19
C GLY A 297 9.39 10.91 7.44
N GLU A 298 10.31 10.87 8.43
CA GLU A 298 11.14 11.99 8.79
C GLU A 298 12.53 11.58 9.23
N ASN A 299 13.50 12.40 8.91
CA ASN A 299 14.89 12.17 9.25
C ASN A 299 15.23 12.49 10.73
N SER A 300 14.24 12.85 11.55
CA SER A 300 14.47 13.15 12.96
C SER A 300 13.39 12.56 13.87
N ASN A 301 13.81 12.08 15.03
CA ASN A 301 12.89 11.57 16.06
C ASN A 301 11.90 12.63 16.57
N TYR A 302 12.27 13.90 16.52
CA TYR A 302 11.42 15.01 16.94
C TYR A 302 10.19 15.13 16.01
N TRP A 303 10.42 15.17 14.69
CA TRP A 303 9.35 15.28 13.70
C TRP A 303 8.51 13.99 13.65
N GLY A 304 9.15 12.83 13.66
CA GLY A 304 8.44 11.55 13.64
C GLY A 304 7.49 11.39 14.83
N SER A 305 7.90 11.80 16.04
CA SER A 305 7.05 11.75 17.24
C SER A 305 5.87 12.74 17.16
N ASN A 306 6.09 13.93 16.63
CA ASN A 306 5.04 14.94 16.47
C ASN A 306 3.99 14.51 15.45
N ILE A 307 4.42 13.99 14.29
CA ILE A 307 3.53 13.50 13.24
C ILE A 307 2.70 12.32 13.75
N LYS A 308 3.33 11.34 14.37
CA LYS A 308 2.64 10.19 14.97
C LYS A 308 1.54 10.63 15.94
N SER A 309 1.85 11.52 16.87
CA SER A 309 0.88 12.01 17.87
C SER A 309 -0.29 12.77 17.24
N PHE A 310 -0.10 13.28 16.02
CA PHE A 310 -1.11 14.02 15.28
C PHE A 310 -2.09 13.09 14.57
N PHE A 311 -1.59 12.05 13.94
CA PHE A 311 -2.42 11.09 13.18
C PHE A 311 -3.15 10.06 14.08
N GLU A 312 -2.75 9.89 15.32
CA GLU A 312 -3.43 9.03 16.29
C GLU A 312 -4.70 9.65 16.93
N ARG A 313 -5.06 10.91 16.59
CA ARG A 313 -6.22 11.65 17.13
C ARG A 313 -7.46 11.45 16.26
#